data_1d8070e55f4382c3ec697d9f3299dadb
#
_entry.id   1d8070e55f4382c3ec697d9f3299dadb
#
_cell.length_a   1.000
_cell.length_b   1.000
_cell.length_c   1.000
_cell.angle_alpha   90.00
_cell.angle_beta   90.00
_cell.angle_gamma   90.00
#
_symmetry.space_group_name_H-M   'P 1'
#
loop_
_entity.id
_entity.type
_entity.pdbx_description
1 polymer ?
#
loop_
_entity_poly.entity_id
_entity_poly.type
_entity_poly.pdbx_seq_one_letter_code
_entity_poly.pdbx_strand_id
1 'polypeptide(L)'
;GRPVDPSFPLFHSISNVICAVVFGYHFSDEDKTFHELIHATEKIFRFAGSFVHQMYEILPWLLRRLPGPHKKVLACYDVLSSFARKEIRRHVERGIPAEPQDFIDFYLAEIEKSKEGAKPKYDEENLVYVINDLFLGGSETSSTTLYWGLLYMVVNPDIQAKVQKELDVVLGPSQSICYEDRRRLPYTNAVVHEIQRFSNIVFVGVPRLCVRNTTLLGFPVKKGTIVIPNIASVLYDPEQWETPRQFNPGHFLDKEGNFVPQEAFLPFSAGHRVCLGEHLARTELFIFFASLLRAFTFRLPEGVTEVNTEPILGGTLQPHPYRVCAIPR
;
A
#
# COMPACT_ATOMS: atom_id res chain seq x y z
N GLY A 1 -14.22 12.00 -21.95
CA GLY A 1 -14.86 11.73 -20.65
C GLY A 1 -14.77 12.96 -19.73
N ARG A 2 -15.58 13.01 -18.69
CA ARG A 2 -15.49 14.09 -17.69
C ARG A 2 -14.22 13.90 -16.86
N PRO A 3 -13.43 14.96 -16.56
CA PRO A 3 -12.26 14.84 -15.70
C PRO A 3 -12.63 14.43 -14.27
N VAL A 4 -11.98 13.38 -13.77
CA VAL A 4 -12.17 12.84 -12.42
C VAL A 4 -10.85 12.77 -11.66
N ASP A 5 -10.89 12.95 -10.36
CA ASP A 5 -9.77 12.63 -9.47
C ASP A 5 -9.88 11.15 -9.08
N PRO A 6 -8.90 10.30 -9.47
CA PRO A 6 -8.99 8.87 -9.19
C PRO A 6 -8.53 8.47 -7.78
N SER A 7 -8.02 9.39 -6.96
CA SER A 7 -7.44 9.08 -5.65
C SER A 7 -8.47 8.41 -4.71
N PHE A 8 -9.62 9.07 -4.50
CA PHE A 8 -10.65 8.56 -3.59
C PHE A 8 -11.26 7.22 -4.06
N PRO A 9 -11.70 7.05 -5.34
CA PRO A 9 -12.19 5.76 -5.81
C PRO A 9 -11.20 4.60 -5.66
N LEU A 10 -9.90 4.85 -5.91
CA LEU A 10 -8.86 3.85 -5.72
C LEU A 10 -8.72 3.49 -4.24
N PHE A 11 -8.62 4.50 -3.37
CA PHE A 11 -8.50 4.29 -1.93
C PHE A 11 -9.71 3.52 -1.38
N HIS A 12 -10.92 3.93 -1.75
CA HIS A 12 -12.16 3.28 -1.36
C HIS A 12 -12.20 1.80 -1.77
N SER A 13 -11.86 1.49 -3.03
CA SER A 13 -11.89 0.13 -3.54
C SER A 13 -10.86 -0.78 -2.85
N ILE A 14 -9.63 -0.31 -2.67
CA ILE A 14 -8.57 -1.05 -1.99
C ILE A 14 -8.91 -1.26 -0.51
N SER A 15 -9.37 -0.20 0.19
CA SER A 15 -9.76 -0.33 1.59
C SER A 15 -10.88 -1.35 1.79
N ASN A 16 -11.80 -1.47 0.84
CA ASN A 16 -12.86 -2.48 0.87
C ASN A 16 -12.35 -3.92 0.74
N VAL A 17 -11.25 -4.15 -0.01
CA VAL A 17 -10.59 -5.47 0.00
C VAL A 17 -10.05 -5.79 1.38
N ILE A 18 -9.38 -4.83 2.02
CA ILE A 18 -8.87 -4.99 3.39
C ILE A 18 -10.01 -5.24 4.38
N CYS A 19 -11.12 -4.50 4.27
CA CYS A 19 -12.30 -4.71 5.11
C CYS A 19 -12.89 -6.11 4.94
N ALA A 20 -12.98 -6.62 3.71
CA ALA A 20 -13.45 -7.97 3.45
C ALA A 20 -12.55 -9.04 4.10
N VAL A 21 -11.23 -8.85 4.08
CA VAL A 21 -10.27 -9.76 4.72
C VAL A 21 -10.33 -9.68 6.23
N VAL A 22 -10.41 -8.44 6.78
CA VAL A 22 -10.30 -8.22 8.24
C VAL A 22 -11.61 -8.42 8.96
N PHE A 23 -12.73 -7.92 8.40
CA PHE A 23 -14.05 -7.86 9.04
C PHE A 23 -15.07 -8.80 8.41
N GLY A 24 -14.75 -9.48 7.30
CA GLY A 24 -15.64 -10.38 6.58
C GLY A 24 -16.73 -9.69 5.75
N TYR A 25 -16.69 -8.38 5.59
CA TYR A 25 -17.66 -7.63 4.78
C TYR A 25 -17.02 -6.38 4.14
N HIS A 26 -17.71 -5.77 3.21
CA HIS A 26 -17.31 -4.51 2.57
C HIS A 26 -18.37 -3.45 2.76
N PHE A 27 -17.95 -2.19 2.72
CA PHE A 27 -18.80 -1.01 2.88
C PHE A 27 -19.35 -0.55 1.53
N SER A 28 -20.55 0.03 1.55
CA SER A 28 -21.08 0.76 0.41
C SER A 28 -20.37 2.11 0.22
N ASP A 29 -20.45 2.64 -1.00
CA ASP A 29 -19.85 3.93 -1.36
C ASP A 29 -20.40 5.11 -0.54
N GLU A 30 -21.59 4.96 0.04
CA GLU A 30 -22.28 6.02 0.81
C GLU A 30 -22.09 5.87 2.34
N ASP A 31 -21.35 4.84 2.81
CA ASP A 31 -21.19 4.59 4.24
C ASP A 31 -20.32 5.65 4.91
N LYS A 32 -20.94 6.43 5.81
CA LYS A 32 -20.30 7.54 6.52
C LYS A 32 -19.16 7.07 7.44
N THR A 33 -19.31 5.93 8.09
CA THR A 33 -18.28 5.37 8.96
C THR A 33 -17.05 5.03 8.15
N PHE A 34 -17.25 4.43 6.97
CA PHE A 34 -16.14 4.11 6.09
C PHE A 34 -15.42 5.37 5.57
N HIS A 35 -16.15 6.41 5.20
CA HIS A 35 -15.57 7.71 4.84
C HIS A 35 -14.75 8.31 5.99
N GLU A 36 -15.23 8.19 7.24
CA GLU A 36 -14.48 8.66 8.42
C GLU A 36 -13.16 7.89 8.61
N LEU A 37 -13.16 6.55 8.41
CA LEU A 37 -11.95 5.72 8.48
C LEU A 37 -10.94 6.10 7.39
N ILE A 38 -11.40 6.30 6.15
CA ILE A 38 -10.56 6.76 5.03
C ILE A 38 -9.92 8.10 5.35
N HIS A 39 -10.71 9.09 5.75
CA HIS A 39 -10.20 10.42 6.10
C HIS A 39 -9.25 10.42 7.30
N ALA A 40 -9.50 9.55 8.29
CA ALA A 40 -8.58 9.39 9.41
C ALA A 40 -7.22 8.85 8.93
N THR A 41 -7.23 7.84 8.06
CA THR A 41 -6.02 7.26 7.46
C THR A 41 -5.22 8.29 6.66
N GLU A 42 -5.86 9.02 5.75
CA GLU A 42 -5.21 10.07 4.96
C GLU A 42 -4.53 11.12 5.85
N LYS A 43 -5.20 11.56 6.93
CA LYS A 43 -4.62 12.54 7.87
C LYS A 43 -3.41 11.99 8.60
N ILE A 44 -3.42 10.72 9.00
CA ILE A 44 -2.30 10.04 9.66
C ILE A 44 -1.09 10.03 8.72
N PHE A 45 -1.26 9.55 7.49
CA PHE A 45 -0.16 9.46 6.52
C PHE A 45 0.37 10.82 6.10
N ARG A 46 -0.49 11.81 5.89
CA ARG A 46 -0.06 13.19 5.60
C ARG A 46 0.75 13.79 6.75
N PHE A 47 0.36 13.54 7.99
CA PHE A 47 1.08 14.03 9.16
C PHE A 47 2.45 13.35 9.31
N ALA A 48 2.57 12.07 9.00
CA ALA A 48 3.81 11.30 9.14
C ALA A 48 5.00 11.91 8.37
N GLY A 49 4.74 12.61 7.24
CA GLY A 49 5.77 13.37 6.51
C GLY A 49 6.05 14.78 7.05
N SER A 50 5.33 15.24 8.06
CA SER A 50 5.45 16.61 8.55
C SER A 50 6.61 16.82 9.50
N PHE A 51 7.15 18.06 9.53
CA PHE A 51 8.17 18.46 10.50
C PHE A 51 7.69 18.28 11.95
N VAL A 52 6.40 18.50 12.23
CA VAL A 52 5.84 18.34 13.58
C VAL A 52 5.87 16.87 14.02
N HIS A 53 5.67 15.93 13.09
CA HIS A 53 5.84 14.50 13.39
C HIS A 53 7.28 14.17 13.76
N GLN A 54 8.26 14.65 12.99
CA GLN A 54 9.67 14.41 13.29
C GLN A 54 10.04 14.96 14.67
N MET A 55 9.55 16.15 15.01
CA MET A 55 9.75 16.74 16.35
C MET A 55 9.03 15.93 17.45
N TYR A 56 7.85 15.37 17.16
CA TYR A 56 7.12 14.53 18.10
C TYR A 56 7.88 13.23 18.43
N GLU A 57 8.52 12.62 17.43
CA GLU A 57 9.36 11.44 17.65
C GLU A 57 10.60 11.71 18.50
N ILE A 58 11.18 12.93 18.38
CA ILE A 58 12.37 13.32 19.12
C ILE A 58 12.02 13.78 20.55
N LEU A 59 10.94 14.56 20.72
CA LEU A 59 10.56 15.22 21.98
C LEU A 59 9.08 14.93 22.37
N PRO A 60 8.68 13.64 22.49
CA PRO A 60 7.30 13.28 22.74
C PRO A 60 6.77 13.83 24.09
N TRP A 61 7.60 13.85 25.11
CA TRP A 61 7.26 14.32 26.46
C TRP A 61 6.90 15.81 26.49
N LEU A 62 7.51 16.62 25.61
CA LEU A 62 7.22 18.04 25.47
C LEU A 62 5.97 18.28 24.63
N LEU A 63 5.94 17.69 23.43
CA LEU A 63 4.86 17.95 22.47
C LEU A 63 3.51 17.40 22.92
N ARG A 64 3.46 16.33 23.71
CA ARG A 64 2.20 15.83 24.32
C ARG A 64 1.50 16.88 25.19
N ARG A 65 2.23 17.80 25.78
CA ARG A 65 1.68 18.88 26.64
C ARG A 65 1.25 20.11 25.85
N LEU A 66 1.76 20.31 24.65
CA LEU A 66 1.47 21.48 23.81
C LEU A 66 0.26 21.23 22.90
N PRO A 67 -0.50 22.28 22.54
CA PRO A 67 -1.50 22.19 21.47
C PRO A 67 -0.79 22.04 20.12
N GLY A 68 -1.37 21.28 19.19
CA GLY A 68 -0.78 21.13 17.86
C GLY A 68 -1.47 20.07 17.00
N PRO A 69 -1.04 19.95 15.73
CA PRO A 69 -1.65 19.04 14.77
C PRO A 69 -1.53 17.55 15.19
N HIS A 70 -0.52 17.17 15.97
CA HIS A 70 -0.36 15.82 16.51
C HIS A 70 -1.60 15.37 17.34
N LYS A 71 -2.27 16.28 18.06
CA LYS A 71 -3.51 15.92 18.80
C LYS A 71 -4.66 15.54 17.89
N LYS A 72 -4.77 16.19 16.72
CA LYS A 72 -5.79 15.83 15.72
C LYS A 72 -5.50 14.45 15.12
N VAL A 73 -4.24 14.11 14.94
CA VAL A 73 -3.84 12.81 14.43
C VAL A 73 -4.04 11.71 15.47
N LEU A 74 -3.73 11.97 16.74
CA LEU A 74 -4.08 11.04 17.84
C LEU A 74 -5.58 10.76 17.87
N ALA A 75 -6.42 11.78 17.70
CA ALA A 75 -7.88 11.59 17.59
C ALA A 75 -8.26 10.72 16.35
N CYS A 76 -7.51 10.78 15.25
CA CYS A 76 -7.73 9.87 14.11
C CYS A 76 -7.41 8.41 14.47
N TYR A 77 -6.33 8.16 15.22
CA TYR A 77 -6.07 6.82 15.76
C TYR A 77 -7.16 6.34 16.71
N ASP A 78 -7.74 7.23 17.52
CA ASP A 78 -8.87 6.89 18.40
C ASP A 78 -10.12 6.49 17.59
N VAL A 79 -10.37 7.13 16.45
CA VAL A 79 -11.46 6.74 15.53
C VAL A 79 -11.26 5.31 15.03
N LEU A 80 -10.06 4.99 14.50
CA LEU A 80 -9.73 3.65 14.00
C LEU A 80 -9.82 2.60 15.12
N SER A 81 -9.23 2.88 16.28
CA SER A 81 -9.21 1.95 17.41
C SER A 81 -10.61 1.73 18.00
N SER A 82 -11.45 2.77 18.04
CA SER A 82 -12.84 2.66 18.51
C SER A 82 -13.66 1.79 17.56
N PHE A 83 -13.45 1.94 16.25
CA PHE A 83 -14.08 1.10 15.24
C PHE A 83 -13.61 -0.35 15.37
N ALA A 84 -12.30 -0.61 15.47
CA ALA A 84 -11.75 -1.95 15.67
C ALA A 84 -12.32 -2.63 16.93
N ARG A 85 -12.38 -1.93 18.08
CA ARG A 85 -12.99 -2.45 19.31
C ARG A 85 -14.48 -2.77 19.15
N LYS A 86 -15.21 -1.98 18.38
CA LYS A 86 -16.63 -2.24 18.08
C LYS A 86 -16.78 -3.53 17.26
N GLU A 87 -15.93 -3.72 16.23
CA GLU A 87 -15.96 -4.92 15.41
C GLU A 87 -15.55 -6.17 16.18
N ILE A 88 -14.50 -6.09 17.01
CA ILE A 88 -14.10 -7.20 17.89
C ILE A 88 -15.26 -7.61 18.80
N ARG A 89 -15.91 -6.65 19.48
CA ARG A 89 -17.08 -6.95 20.32
C ARG A 89 -18.19 -7.64 19.55
N ARG A 90 -18.51 -7.17 18.34
CA ARG A 90 -19.51 -7.79 17.49
C ARG A 90 -19.18 -9.26 17.19
N HIS A 91 -17.91 -9.59 16.93
CA HIS A 91 -17.46 -10.96 16.67
C HIS A 91 -17.53 -11.82 17.96
N VAL A 92 -17.14 -11.27 19.10
CA VAL A 92 -17.25 -11.96 20.39
C VAL A 92 -18.70 -12.24 20.75
N GLU A 93 -19.63 -11.27 20.57
CA GLU A 93 -21.06 -11.43 20.85
C GLU A 93 -21.73 -12.44 19.91
N ARG A 94 -21.31 -12.49 18.63
CA ARG A 94 -21.77 -13.50 17.67
C ARG A 94 -21.28 -14.91 18.02
N GLY A 95 -20.16 -15.02 18.74
CA GLY A 95 -19.43 -16.25 18.97
C GLY A 95 -18.51 -16.61 17.79
N ILE A 96 -17.43 -17.32 18.11
CA ILE A 96 -16.45 -17.77 17.11
C ILE A 96 -17.07 -18.94 16.34
N PRO A 97 -17.22 -18.85 14.99
CA PRO A 97 -17.73 -19.96 14.19
C PRO A 97 -16.75 -21.13 14.16
N ALA A 98 -17.26 -22.36 13.94
CA ALA A 98 -16.42 -23.55 13.80
C ALA A 98 -15.37 -23.43 12.68
N GLU A 99 -15.73 -22.72 11.62
CA GLU A 99 -14.83 -22.32 10.52
C GLU A 99 -14.72 -20.80 10.52
N PRO A 100 -13.57 -20.22 10.97
CA PRO A 100 -13.33 -18.78 10.92
C PRO A 100 -13.46 -18.21 9.52
N GLN A 101 -14.15 -17.09 9.36
CA GLN A 101 -14.50 -16.51 8.06
C GLN A 101 -13.62 -15.27 7.72
N ASP A 102 -13.06 -14.63 8.72
CA ASP A 102 -12.26 -13.41 8.59
C ASP A 102 -11.10 -13.37 9.59
N PHE A 103 -10.24 -12.35 9.46
CA PHE A 103 -9.07 -12.24 10.31
C PHE A 103 -9.40 -12.14 11.79
N ILE A 104 -10.48 -11.45 12.18
CA ILE A 104 -10.89 -11.32 13.58
C ILE A 104 -11.28 -12.69 14.14
N ASP A 105 -12.06 -13.47 13.41
CA ASP A 105 -12.44 -14.83 13.82
C ASP A 105 -11.20 -15.71 14.05
N PHE A 106 -10.25 -15.71 13.10
CA PHE A 106 -9.00 -16.47 13.23
C PHE A 106 -8.19 -16.03 14.48
N TYR A 107 -8.09 -14.73 14.72
CA TYR A 107 -7.32 -14.21 15.84
C TYR A 107 -7.99 -14.53 17.19
N LEU A 108 -9.32 -14.39 17.28
CA LEU A 108 -10.09 -14.75 18.47
C LEU A 108 -9.97 -16.26 18.77
N ALA A 109 -9.99 -17.12 17.75
CA ALA A 109 -9.76 -18.55 17.92
C ALA A 109 -8.36 -18.85 18.49
N GLU A 110 -7.33 -18.08 18.07
CA GLU A 110 -5.97 -18.21 18.65
C GLU A 110 -5.89 -17.69 20.09
N ILE A 111 -6.65 -16.62 20.44
CA ILE A 111 -6.78 -16.19 21.85
C ILE A 111 -7.33 -17.33 22.72
N GLU A 112 -8.43 -17.98 22.28
CA GLU A 112 -9.03 -19.10 23.03
C GLU A 112 -8.04 -20.24 23.25
N LYS A 113 -7.38 -20.70 22.18
CA LYS A 113 -6.34 -21.76 22.28
C LYS A 113 -5.19 -21.36 23.20
N SER A 114 -4.82 -20.08 23.24
CA SER A 114 -3.68 -19.60 24.03
C SER A 114 -3.98 -19.50 25.53
N LYS A 115 -5.26 -19.49 25.95
CA LYS A 115 -5.66 -19.49 27.37
C LYS A 115 -5.23 -20.74 28.11
N GLU A 116 -5.06 -21.84 27.39
CA GLU A 116 -4.59 -23.12 27.99
C GLU A 116 -3.06 -23.14 28.24
N GLY A 117 -2.32 -22.12 27.76
CA GLY A 117 -0.86 -22.01 27.91
C GLY A 117 -0.38 -21.18 29.11
N ALA A 118 0.86 -21.38 29.51
CA ALA A 118 1.46 -20.70 30.66
C ALA A 118 1.62 -19.18 30.52
N LYS A 119 1.57 -18.64 29.29
CA LYS A 119 1.55 -17.19 28.98
C LYS A 119 0.73 -16.96 27.74
N PRO A 120 -0.37 -16.20 27.79
CA PRO A 120 -1.13 -15.83 26.61
C PRO A 120 -0.22 -14.99 25.68
N LYS A 121 -0.09 -15.42 24.41
CA LYS A 121 0.66 -14.70 23.37
C LYS A 121 -0.22 -13.69 22.63
N TYR A 122 -1.54 -13.85 22.71
CA TYR A 122 -2.55 -13.09 22.00
C TYR A 122 -3.55 -12.53 23.00
N ASP A 123 -3.97 -11.28 22.80
CA ASP A 123 -5.02 -10.60 23.57
C ASP A 123 -5.82 -9.65 22.68
N GLU A 124 -6.98 -9.21 23.18
CA GLU A 124 -7.87 -8.33 22.42
C GLU A 124 -7.27 -6.93 22.19
N GLU A 125 -6.46 -6.40 23.10
CA GLU A 125 -5.84 -5.10 22.94
C GLU A 125 -4.80 -5.14 21.83
N ASN A 126 -4.03 -6.21 21.75
CA ASN A 126 -3.09 -6.42 20.64
C ASN A 126 -3.83 -6.61 19.32
N LEU A 127 -5.00 -7.27 19.30
CA LEU A 127 -5.84 -7.40 18.12
C LEU A 127 -6.29 -6.04 17.58
N VAL A 128 -6.63 -5.07 18.45
CA VAL A 128 -6.97 -3.70 18.03
C VAL A 128 -5.81 -3.06 17.26
N TYR A 129 -4.58 -3.19 17.75
CA TYR A 129 -3.41 -2.62 17.04
C TYR A 129 -3.15 -3.33 15.72
N VAL A 130 -3.26 -4.65 15.68
CA VAL A 130 -3.07 -5.42 14.44
C VAL A 130 -4.12 -5.04 13.39
N ILE A 131 -5.40 -4.88 13.78
CA ILE A 131 -6.46 -4.40 12.86
C ILE A 131 -6.11 -3.02 12.30
N ASN A 132 -5.69 -2.10 13.16
CA ASN A 132 -5.28 -0.77 12.72
C ASN A 132 -4.10 -0.83 11.75
N ASP A 133 -3.09 -1.65 12.03
CA ASP A 133 -1.91 -1.83 11.16
C ASP A 133 -2.30 -2.42 9.81
N LEU A 134 -3.18 -3.44 9.79
CA LEU A 134 -3.68 -4.04 8.55
C LEU A 134 -4.49 -3.04 7.72
N PHE A 135 -5.38 -2.27 8.36
CA PHE A 135 -6.19 -1.29 7.65
C PHE A 135 -5.35 -0.13 7.10
N LEU A 136 -4.48 0.47 7.94
CA LEU A 136 -3.59 1.55 7.55
C LEU A 136 -2.61 1.10 6.46
N GLY A 137 -1.88 0.00 6.71
CA GLY A 137 -0.83 -0.48 5.81
C GLY A 137 -1.37 -1.00 4.49
N GLY A 138 -2.50 -1.70 4.50
CA GLY A 138 -3.08 -2.30 3.30
C GLY A 138 -3.83 -1.29 2.42
N SER A 139 -4.53 -0.32 3.03
CA SER A 139 -5.32 0.66 2.27
C SER A 139 -4.46 1.71 1.56
N GLU A 140 -3.61 2.40 2.31
CA GLU A 140 -2.85 3.55 1.82
C GLU A 140 -1.80 3.16 0.79
N THR A 141 -1.04 2.10 1.03
CA THR A 141 0.12 1.75 0.18
C THR A 141 -0.30 1.26 -1.20
N SER A 142 -1.26 0.34 -1.29
CA SER A 142 -1.76 -0.18 -2.56
C SER A 142 -2.48 0.89 -3.38
N SER A 143 -3.32 1.72 -2.73
CA SER A 143 -4.04 2.80 -3.42
C SER A 143 -3.10 3.87 -3.96
N THR A 144 -2.10 4.28 -3.19
CA THR A 144 -1.06 5.24 -3.62
C THR A 144 -0.24 4.69 -4.79
N THR A 145 0.11 3.41 -4.77
CA THR A 145 0.84 2.77 -5.88
C THR A 145 0.00 2.77 -7.16
N LEU A 146 -1.30 2.45 -7.08
CA LEU A 146 -2.20 2.53 -8.24
C LEU A 146 -2.40 3.97 -8.70
N TYR A 147 -2.46 4.92 -7.78
CA TYR A 147 -2.57 6.34 -8.11
C TYR A 147 -1.35 6.81 -8.91
N TRP A 148 -0.12 6.44 -8.50
CA TRP A 148 1.09 6.62 -9.32
C TRP A 148 1.01 5.88 -10.64
N GLY A 149 0.50 4.64 -10.64
CA GLY A 149 0.34 3.85 -11.85
C GLY A 149 -0.50 4.55 -12.91
N LEU A 150 -1.65 5.11 -12.55
CA LEU A 150 -2.49 5.87 -13.48
C LEU A 150 -1.80 7.15 -13.96
N LEU A 151 -1.07 7.86 -13.08
CA LEU A 151 -0.27 9.02 -13.48
C LEU A 151 0.77 8.64 -14.52
N TYR A 152 1.53 7.56 -14.30
CA TYR A 152 2.53 7.11 -15.30
C TYR A 152 1.89 6.68 -16.61
N MET A 153 0.68 6.12 -16.60
CA MET A 153 -0.01 5.76 -17.85
C MET A 153 -0.45 6.98 -18.66
N VAL A 154 -0.87 8.07 -18.03
CA VAL A 154 -1.26 9.29 -18.78
C VAL A 154 -0.05 10.08 -19.30
N VAL A 155 1.10 10.02 -18.63
CA VAL A 155 2.34 10.66 -19.09
C VAL A 155 3.16 9.79 -20.04
N ASN A 156 2.86 8.48 -20.13
CA ASN A 156 3.49 7.54 -21.06
C ASN A 156 2.42 6.79 -21.90
N PRO A 157 1.71 7.48 -22.81
CA PRO A 157 0.59 6.89 -23.54
C PRO A 157 0.98 5.73 -24.45
N ASP A 158 2.22 5.66 -24.91
CA ASP A 158 2.78 4.54 -25.66
C ASP A 158 2.91 3.27 -24.81
N ILE A 159 3.30 3.39 -23.54
CA ILE A 159 3.34 2.28 -22.58
C ILE A 159 1.92 1.82 -22.28
N GLN A 160 0.99 2.75 -22.03
CA GLN A 160 -0.42 2.43 -21.84
C GLN A 160 -0.98 1.63 -23.03
N ALA A 161 -0.72 2.09 -24.27
CA ALA A 161 -1.18 1.42 -25.48
C ALA A 161 -0.60 -0.01 -25.62
N LYS A 162 0.67 -0.23 -25.25
CA LYS A 162 1.27 -1.57 -25.27
C LYS A 162 0.61 -2.49 -24.26
N VAL A 163 0.36 -2.02 -23.02
CA VAL A 163 -0.39 -2.79 -22.00
C VAL A 163 -1.77 -3.17 -22.54
N GLN A 164 -2.49 -2.21 -23.08
CA GLN A 164 -3.84 -2.44 -23.61
C GLN A 164 -3.83 -3.45 -24.75
N LYS A 165 -2.86 -3.36 -25.67
CA LYS A 165 -2.70 -4.32 -26.76
C LYS A 165 -2.42 -5.74 -26.23
N GLU A 166 -1.56 -5.89 -25.23
CA GLU A 166 -1.28 -7.20 -24.62
C GLU A 166 -2.56 -7.78 -24.00
N LEU A 167 -3.29 -6.98 -23.21
CA LEU A 167 -4.57 -7.39 -22.59
C LEU A 167 -5.59 -7.84 -23.64
N ASP A 168 -5.74 -7.10 -24.76
CA ASP A 168 -6.69 -7.42 -25.82
C ASP A 168 -6.34 -8.73 -26.55
N VAL A 169 -5.04 -8.98 -26.78
CA VAL A 169 -4.58 -10.17 -27.50
C VAL A 169 -4.68 -11.44 -26.65
N VAL A 170 -4.37 -11.31 -25.36
CA VAL A 170 -4.22 -12.50 -24.48
C VAL A 170 -5.50 -12.87 -23.78
N LEU A 171 -6.35 -11.88 -23.44
CA LEU A 171 -7.59 -12.10 -22.69
C LEU A 171 -8.81 -12.03 -23.60
N GLY A 172 -9.69 -13.01 -23.48
CA GLY A 172 -10.99 -12.98 -24.15
C GLY A 172 -11.87 -11.82 -23.64
N PRO A 173 -12.88 -11.40 -24.42
CA PRO A 173 -13.69 -10.19 -24.15
C PRO A 173 -14.44 -10.25 -22.80
N SER A 174 -14.80 -11.45 -22.34
CA SER A 174 -15.58 -11.65 -21.10
C SER A 174 -14.79 -12.34 -19.99
N GLN A 175 -13.48 -12.54 -20.15
CA GLN A 175 -12.66 -13.21 -19.15
C GLN A 175 -12.38 -12.28 -17.97
N SER A 176 -12.70 -12.71 -16.74
CA SER A 176 -12.24 -12.03 -15.52
C SER A 176 -10.73 -12.14 -15.39
N ILE A 177 -10.08 -11.07 -14.93
CA ILE A 177 -8.64 -11.05 -14.70
C ILE A 177 -8.37 -11.67 -13.34
N CYS A 178 -7.46 -12.65 -13.29
CA CYS A 178 -6.93 -13.21 -12.05
C CYS A 178 -5.43 -12.98 -11.94
N TYR A 179 -4.89 -13.19 -10.74
CA TYR A 179 -3.47 -12.94 -10.49
C TYR A 179 -2.54 -13.87 -11.29
N GLU A 180 -2.98 -15.08 -11.61
CA GLU A 180 -2.26 -16.06 -12.41
C GLU A 180 -2.04 -15.61 -13.86
N ASP A 181 -2.93 -14.76 -14.40
CA ASP A 181 -2.81 -14.23 -15.76
C ASP A 181 -1.53 -13.43 -15.98
N ARG A 182 -0.87 -12.94 -14.91
CA ARG A 182 0.43 -12.26 -15.00
C ARG A 182 1.50 -13.06 -15.73
N ARG A 183 1.39 -14.39 -15.72
CA ARG A 183 2.31 -15.29 -16.44
C ARG A 183 2.13 -15.23 -17.95
N ARG A 184 0.94 -14.85 -18.40
CA ARG A 184 0.56 -14.68 -19.81
C ARG A 184 0.62 -13.23 -20.27
N LEU A 185 0.86 -12.30 -19.35
CA LEU A 185 0.87 -10.85 -19.53
C LEU A 185 2.21 -10.27 -19.05
N PRO A 186 3.34 -10.68 -19.66
CA PRO A 186 4.68 -10.31 -19.20
C PRO A 186 4.93 -8.81 -19.24
N TYR A 187 4.46 -8.09 -20.26
CA TYR A 187 4.62 -6.65 -20.36
C TYR A 187 3.79 -5.90 -19.31
N THR A 188 2.54 -6.26 -19.12
CA THR A 188 1.67 -5.72 -18.06
C THR A 188 2.28 -5.97 -16.68
N ASN A 189 2.81 -7.17 -16.43
CA ASN A 189 3.48 -7.51 -15.20
C ASN A 189 4.75 -6.67 -14.99
N ALA A 190 5.55 -6.45 -16.02
CA ALA A 190 6.72 -5.58 -16.00
C ALA A 190 6.35 -4.13 -15.67
N VAL A 191 5.27 -3.61 -16.26
CA VAL A 191 4.77 -2.26 -15.96
C VAL A 191 4.36 -2.13 -14.49
N VAL A 192 3.66 -3.10 -13.92
CA VAL A 192 3.27 -3.08 -12.50
C VAL A 192 4.50 -3.09 -11.58
N HIS A 193 5.55 -3.85 -11.92
CA HIS A 193 6.79 -3.86 -11.16
C HIS A 193 7.53 -2.52 -11.30
N GLU A 194 7.56 -1.94 -12.50
CA GLU A 194 8.20 -0.65 -12.72
C GLU A 194 7.48 0.50 -12.03
N ILE A 195 6.13 0.46 -11.93
CA ILE A 195 5.36 1.41 -11.12
C ILE A 195 5.88 1.37 -9.67
N GLN A 196 6.00 0.19 -9.07
CA GLN A 196 6.48 0.04 -7.69
C GLN A 196 7.94 0.49 -7.52
N ARG A 197 8.82 0.17 -8.49
CA ARG A 197 10.22 0.60 -8.45
C ARG A 197 10.35 2.12 -8.54
N PHE A 198 9.71 2.72 -9.54
CA PHE A 198 9.89 4.11 -9.89
C PHE A 198 9.12 5.08 -8.98
N SER A 199 7.93 4.70 -8.48
CA SER A 199 7.23 5.50 -7.47
C SER A 199 7.90 5.40 -6.10
N ASN A 200 8.48 4.24 -5.77
CA ASN A 200 9.16 3.98 -4.51
C ASN A 200 8.44 4.63 -3.30
N ILE A 201 7.16 4.33 -3.15
CA ILE A 201 6.28 5.02 -2.20
C ILE A 201 6.75 4.93 -0.74
N VAL A 202 7.52 3.89 -0.39
CA VAL A 202 8.18 3.75 0.91
C VAL A 202 9.66 4.06 0.75
N PHE A 203 9.95 5.33 0.51
CA PHE A 203 11.27 5.90 0.20
C PHE A 203 12.38 5.44 1.15
N VAL A 204 12.10 5.50 2.45
CA VAL A 204 12.91 4.85 3.49
C VAL A 204 12.06 3.80 4.17
N GLY A 205 12.62 2.62 4.39
CA GLY A 205 11.91 1.55 5.08
C GLY A 205 11.55 1.95 6.52
N VAL A 206 10.55 1.27 7.10
CA VAL A 206 10.13 1.51 8.48
C VAL A 206 11.32 1.38 9.43
N PRO A 207 11.59 2.37 10.31
CA PRO A 207 12.70 2.35 11.25
C PRO A 207 12.66 1.12 12.16
N ARG A 208 13.82 0.52 12.42
CA ARG A 208 13.98 -0.72 13.21
C ARG A 208 14.82 -0.45 14.42
N LEU A 209 14.29 -0.72 15.62
CA LEU A 209 15.04 -0.58 16.86
C LEU A 209 15.89 -1.83 17.11
N CYS A 210 17.19 -1.64 17.31
CA CYS A 210 18.09 -2.74 17.64
C CYS A 210 17.89 -3.18 19.10
N VAL A 211 17.39 -4.42 19.30
CA VAL A 211 17.00 -4.93 20.63
C VAL A 211 18.18 -5.49 21.43
N ARG A 212 19.32 -5.71 20.81
CA ARG A 212 20.56 -6.20 21.44
C ARG A 212 21.77 -5.68 20.70
N ASN A 213 22.95 -5.69 21.34
CA ASN A 213 24.19 -5.38 20.65
C ASN A 213 24.43 -6.42 19.54
N THR A 214 24.81 -5.96 18.37
CA THR A 214 25.06 -6.81 17.20
C THR A 214 26.09 -6.15 16.29
N THR A 215 26.37 -6.80 15.15
CA THR A 215 27.23 -6.25 14.08
C THR A 215 26.43 -6.21 12.77
N LEU A 216 26.60 -5.17 11.99
CA LEU A 216 26.07 -5.03 10.65
C LEU A 216 27.22 -4.72 9.68
N LEU A 217 27.48 -5.62 8.72
CA LEU A 217 28.60 -5.50 7.77
C LEU A 217 29.95 -5.21 8.46
N GLY A 218 30.23 -5.84 9.62
CA GLY A 218 31.45 -5.62 10.40
C GLY A 218 31.43 -4.42 11.36
N PHE A 219 30.44 -3.54 11.26
CA PHE A 219 30.27 -2.38 12.14
C PHE A 219 29.49 -2.73 13.40
N PRO A 220 29.94 -2.34 14.61
CA PRO A 220 29.23 -2.59 15.84
C PRO A 220 27.96 -1.70 15.92
N VAL A 221 26.82 -2.33 16.18
CA VAL A 221 25.53 -1.66 16.39
C VAL A 221 25.07 -1.93 17.83
N LYS A 222 24.90 -0.89 18.62
CA LYS A 222 24.48 -0.97 20.02
C LYS A 222 22.97 -1.22 20.14
N LYS A 223 22.56 -1.87 21.22
CA LYS A 223 21.14 -1.94 21.63
C LYS A 223 20.59 -0.51 21.71
N GLY A 224 19.36 -0.30 21.19
CA GLY A 224 18.70 1.01 21.16
C GLY A 224 19.03 1.85 19.95
N THR A 225 19.96 1.43 19.06
CA THR A 225 20.22 2.10 17.81
C THR A 225 19.02 1.94 16.86
N ILE A 226 18.57 3.03 16.25
CA ILE A 226 17.57 3.02 15.19
C ILE A 226 18.26 2.78 13.86
N VAL A 227 17.87 1.74 13.15
CA VAL A 227 18.35 1.39 11.81
C VAL A 227 17.25 1.70 10.81
N ILE A 228 17.56 2.51 9.82
CA ILE A 228 16.63 2.92 8.75
C ILE A 228 17.10 2.30 7.44
N PRO A 229 16.36 1.34 6.85
CA PRO A 229 16.68 0.79 5.54
C PRO A 229 16.48 1.86 4.45
N ASN A 230 17.52 2.16 3.68
CA ASN A 230 17.41 3.09 2.55
C ASN A 230 16.96 2.33 1.29
N ILE A 231 15.64 2.14 1.13
CA ILE A 231 15.06 1.43 -0.02
C ILE A 231 15.34 2.18 -1.33
N ALA A 232 15.32 3.51 -1.30
CA ALA A 232 15.59 4.33 -2.47
C ALA A 232 16.98 4.08 -3.05
N SER A 233 18.00 3.86 -2.21
CA SER A 233 19.36 3.61 -2.70
C SER A 233 19.45 2.36 -3.55
N VAL A 234 18.63 1.34 -3.28
CA VAL A 234 18.61 0.09 -4.03
C VAL A 234 17.76 0.21 -5.29
N LEU A 235 16.57 0.83 -5.19
CA LEU A 235 15.64 0.95 -6.32
C LEU A 235 16.08 1.96 -7.38
N TYR A 236 17.05 2.83 -7.06
CA TYR A 236 17.63 3.82 -7.98
C TYR A 236 19.13 3.64 -8.21
N ASP A 237 19.68 2.49 -7.85
CA ASP A 237 21.10 2.18 -8.02
C ASP A 237 21.46 2.05 -9.51
N PRO A 238 22.35 2.90 -10.07
CA PRO A 238 22.76 2.82 -11.46
C PRO A 238 23.59 1.56 -11.79
N GLU A 239 24.11 0.85 -10.79
CA GLU A 239 24.78 -0.44 -11.01
C GLU A 239 23.78 -1.59 -11.17
N GLN A 240 22.54 -1.42 -10.73
CA GLN A 240 21.47 -2.43 -10.81
C GLN A 240 20.45 -2.13 -11.92
N TRP A 241 20.23 -0.85 -12.23
CA TRP A 241 19.20 -0.39 -13.16
C TRP A 241 19.79 0.43 -14.28
N GLU A 242 19.56 0.02 -15.54
CA GLU A 242 20.11 0.68 -16.73
C GLU A 242 19.69 2.17 -16.82
N THR A 243 18.44 2.46 -16.50
CA THR A 243 17.88 3.82 -16.53
C THR A 243 17.14 4.16 -15.22
N PRO A 244 17.85 4.25 -14.07
CA PRO A 244 17.24 4.25 -12.74
C PRO A 244 16.25 5.41 -12.52
N ARG A 245 16.42 6.52 -13.24
CA ARG A 245 15.60 7.75 -13.12
C ARG A 245 14.58 7.90 -14.26
N GLN A 246 14.34 6.85 -15.04
CA GLN A 246 13.32 6.82 -16.08
C GLN A 246 12.32 5.72 -15.78
N PHE A 247 11.06 5.96 -16.16
CA PHE A 247 10.02 4.94 -16.11
C PHE A 247 10.19 4.00 -17.31
N ASN A 248 10.83 2.86 -17.06
CA ASN A 248 11.21 1.91 -18.10
C ASN A 248 10.82 0.47 -17.74
N PRO A 249 9.69 -0.04 -18.20
CA PRO A 249 9.30 -1.44 -17.99
C PRO A 249 10.31 -2.47 -18.51
N GLY A 250 11.21 -2.06 -19.43
CA GLY A 250 12.29 -2.90 -19.94
C GLY A 250 13.22 -3.43 -18.86
N HIS A 251 13.31 -2.78 -17.70
CA HIS A 251 14.06 -3.30 -16.55
C HIS A 251 13.63 -4.70 -16.10
N PHE A 252 12.41 -5.09 -16.40
CA PHE A 252 11.81 -6.38 -16.02
C PHE A 252 11.52 -7.29 -17.22
N LEU A 253 12.12 -7.03 -18.37
CA LEU A 253 11.93 -7.82 -19.58
C LEU A 253 13.29 -8.31 -20.13
N ASP A 254 13.31 -9.55 -20.61
CA ASP A 254 14.41 -10.05 -21.42
C ASP A 254 14.29 -9.58 -22.90
N LYS A 255 15.26 -9.99 -23.72
CA LYS A 255 15.29 -9.62 -25.16
C LYS A 255 14.12 -10.22 -25.96
N GLU A 256 13.56 -11.30 -25.48
CA GLU A 256 12.40 -12.02 -26.04
C GLU A 256 11.06 -11.43 -25.56
N GLY A 257 11.08 -10.47 -24.60
CA GLY A 257 9.90 -9.84 -24.01
C GLY A 257 9.26 -10.63 -22.87
N ASN A 258 9.93 -11.65 -22.33
CA ASN A 258 9.45 -12.36 -21.15
C ASN A 258 9.78 -11.59 -19.88
N PHE A 259 8.93 -11.75 -18.87
CA PHE A 259 9.17 -11.15 -17.56
C PHE A 259 10.33 -11.81 -16.84
N VAL A 260 11.28 -11.00 -16.34
CA VAL A 260 12.42 -11.42 -15.55
C VAL A 260 12.42 -10.70 -14.20
N PRO A 261 12.37 -11.43 -13.07
CA PRO A 261 12.49 -10.82 -11.74
C PRO A 261 13.89 -10.26 -11.53
N GLN A 262 14.00 -9.14 -10.80
CA GLN A 262 15.27 -8.49 -10.46
C GLN A 262 15.55 -8.62 -8.97
N GLU A 263 16.76 -9.03 -8.58
CA GLU A 263 17.15 -9.18 -7.17
C GLU A 263 17.16 -7.85 -6.42
N ALA A 264 17.50 -6.76 -7.10
CA ALA A 264 17.46 -5.39 -6.56
C ALA A 264 16.05 -4.83 -6.40
N PHE A 265 15.00 -5.55 -6.80
CA PHE A 265 13.62 -5.13 -6.67
C PHE A 265 13.08 -5.41 -5.26
N LEU A 266 13.30 -4.48 -4.34
CA LEU A 266 12.99 -4.60 -2.91
C LEU A 266 11.95 -3.58 -2.38
N PRO A 267 10.84 -3.29 -3.08
CA PRO A 267 9.86 -2.30 -2.61
C PRO A 267 9.17 -2.74 -1.32
N PHE A 268 9.18 -4.02 -1.00
CA PHE A 268 8.62 -4.62 0.23
C PHE A 268 9.66 -4.85 1.32
N SER A 269 10.90 -4.34 1.15
CA SER A 269 12.04 -4.64 2.03
C SER A 269 12.47 -6.12 1.95
N ALA A 270 13.27 -6.59 2.92
CA ALA A 270 13.80 -7.94 2.95
C ALA A 270 13.99 -8.47 4.38
N GLY A 271 14.20 -9.81 4.50
CA GLY A 271 14.49 -10.51 5.74
C GLY A 271 13.26 -10.70 6.63
N HIS A 272 13.47 -10.96 7.93
CA HIS A 272 12.39 -11.25 8.89
C HIS A 272 11.39 -10.10 9.09
N ARG A 273 11.70 -8.89 8.61
CA ARG A 273 10.81 -7.70 8.66
C ARG A 273 10.36 -7.27 7.27
N VAL A 274 10.34 -8.20 6.31
CA VAL A 274 9.68 -8.00 5.01
C VAL A 274 8.20 -7.68 5.21
N CYS A 275 7.60 -6.95 4.27
CA CYS A 275 6.18 -6.63 4.32
C CYS A 275 5.32 -7.90 4.39
N LEU A 276 4.51 -8.02 5.43
CA LEU A 276 3.63 -9.19 5.58
C LEU A 276 2.50 -9.23 4.54
N GLY A 277 2.09 -8.04 4.02
CA GLY A 277 1.06 -7.86 3.00
C GLY A 277 1.56 -7.97 1.56
N GLU A 278 2.83 -8.30 1.30
CA GLU A 278 3.42 -8.33 -0.04
C GLU A 278 2.58 -9.13 -1.04
N HIS A 279 2.13 -10.34 -0.65
CA HIS A 279 1.37 -11.20 -1.55
C HIS A 279 0.01 -10.58 -1.91
N LEU A 280 -0.70 -10.04 -0.93
CA LEU A 280 -1.98 -9.36 -1.15
C LEU A 280 -1.81 -8.12 -2.02
N ALA A 281 -0.82 -7.27 -1.69
CA ALA A 281 -0.53 -6.07 -2.45
C ALA A 281 -0.18 -6.36 -3.92
N ARG A 282 0.67 -7.37 -4.19
CA ARG A 282 0.99 -7.77 -5.58
C ARG A 282 -0.24 -8.25 -6.33
N THR A 283 -1.13 -8.99 -5.65
CA THR A 283 -2.39 -9.47 -6.22
C THR A 283 -3.32 -8.31 -6.56
N GLU A 284 -3.54 -7.40 -5.61
CA GLU A 284 -4.36 -6.21 -5.79
C GLU A 284 -3.83 -5.33 -6.93
N LEU A 285 -2.56 -4.96 -6.88
CA LEU A 285 -1.94 -4.08 -7.85
C LEU A 285 -2.09 -4.63 -9.27
N PHE A 286 -1.83 -5.93 -9.47
CA PHE A 286 -1.96 -6.54 -10.79
C PHE A 286 -3.41 -6.55 -11.28
N ILE A 287 -4.34 -7.04 -10.45
CA ILE A 287 -5.76 -7.18 -10.85
C ILE A 287 -6.39 -5.81 -11.11
N PHE A 288 -6.22 -4.85 -10.19
CA PHE A 288 -6.80 -3.52 -10.35
C PHE A 288 -6.20 -2.78 -11.54
N PHE A 289 -4.87 -2.77 -11.68
CA PHE A 289 -4.21 -2.10 -12.79
C PHE A 289 -4.64 -2.68 -14.14
N ALA A 290 -4.58 -3.99 -14.30
CA ALA A 290 -4.97 -4.64 -15.55
C ALA A 290 -6.46 -4.45 -15.87
N SER A 291 -7.33 -4.53 -14.86
CA SER A 291 -8.78 -4.31 -15.03
C SER A 291 -9.10 -2.88 -15.46
N LEU A 292 -8.45 -1.89 -14.84
CA LEU A 292 -8.62 -0.48 -15.20
C LEU A 292 -8.15 -0.20 -16.62
N LEU A 293 -6.97 -0.70 -17.02
CA LEU A 293 -6.41 -0.51 -18.37
C LEU A 293 -7.18 -1.28 -19.44
N ARG A 294 -7.84 -2.37 -19.07
CA ARG A 294 -8.74 -3.10 -19.96
C ARG A 294 -10.05 -2.35 -20.20
N ALA A 295 -10.60 -1.75 -19.14
CA ALA A 295 -11.90 -1.07 -19.21
C ALA A 295 -11.80 0.35 -19.77
N PHE A 296 -10.67 1.04 -19.55
CA PHE A 296 -10.55 2.45 -19.85
C PHE A 296 -9.21 2.79 -20.52
N THR A 297 -9.25 3.80 -21.39
CA THR A 297 -8.06 4.56 -21.80
C THR A 297 -8.02 5.85 -20.97
N PHE A 298 -6.92 6.06 -20.26
CA PHE A 298 -6.73 7.24 -19.42
C PHE A 298 -5.99 8.33 -20.20
N ARG A 299 -6.50 9.57 -20.13
CA ARG A 299 -5.88 10.74 -20.77
C ARG A 299 -5.95 11.94 -19.82
N LEU A 300 -5.05 12.89 -20.04
CA LEU A 300 -5.16 14.20 -19.38
C LEU A 300 -6.42 14.94 -19.89
N PRO A 301 -7.02 15.79 -19.06
CA PRO A 301 -8.09 16.69 -19.50
C PRO A 301 -7.62 17.58 -20.64
N GLU A 302 -8.56 18.01 -21.50
CA GLU A 302 -8.30 18.95 -22.59
C GLU A 302 -7.66 20.24 -22.05
N GLY A 303 -6.59 20.72 -22.70
CA GLY A 303 -5.83 21.90 -22.29
C GLY A 303 -4.80 21.65 -21.19
N VAL A 304 -4.72 20.45 -20.61
CA VAL A 304 -3.67 20.06 -19.65
C VAL A 304 -2.58 19.31 -20.42
N THR A 305 -1.42 19.94 -20.57
CA THR A 305 -0.28 19.36 -21.32
C THR A 305 0.77 18.74 -20.41
N GLU A 306 0.82 19.17 -19.15
CA GLU A 306 1.82 18.71 -18.18
C GLU A 306 1.16 18.44 -16.82
N VAL A 307 1.71 17.47 -16.10
CA VAL A 307 1.37 17.16 -14.70
C VAL A 307 2.64 17.08 -13.88
N ASN A 308 2.57 17.51 -12.63
CA ASN A 308 3.70 17.40 -11.72
C ASN A 308 3.88 15.95 -11.29
N THR A 309 5.05 15.37 -11.62
CA THR A 309 5.44 14.00 -11.26
C THR A 309 6.39 13.95 -10.05
N GLU A 310 6.72 15.09 -9.44
CA GLU A 310 7.49 15.11 -8.21
C GLU A 310 6.63 14.59 -7.04
N PRO A 311 7.21 13.85 -6.09
CA PRO A 311 6.45 13.32 -4.97
C PRO A 311 6.21 14.37 -3.87
N ILE A 312 5.05 14.27 -3.23
CA ILE A 312 4.77 14.92 -1.94
C ILE A 312 5.20 13.98 -0.82
N LEU A 313 6.00 14.48 0.11
CA LEU A 313 6.46 13.71 1.26
C LEU A 313 5.32 13.52 2.28
N GLY A 314 5.03 12.26 2.60
CA GLY A 314 4.09 11.81 3.61
C GLY A 314 4.64 10.60 4.36
N GLY A 315 3.79 9.81 4.96
CA GLY A 315 4.11 8.45 5.41
C GLY A 315 4.44 7.54 4.22
N THR A 316 3.81 7.84 3.07
CA THR A 316 4.16 7.37 1.74
C THR A 316 4.45 8.56 0.83
N LEU A 317 5.22 8.36 -0.25
CA LEU A 317 5.40 9.36 -1.30
C LEU A 317 4.14 9.43 -2.17
N GLN A 318 3.42 10.55 -2.09
CA GLN A 318 2.17 10.79 -2.81
C GLN A 318 2.42 11.55 -4.11
N PRO A 319 1.69 11.27 -5.21
CA PRO A 319 1.67 12.19 -6.34
C PRO A 319 0.95 13.50 -5.97
N HIS A 320 1.29 14.59 -6.66
CA HIS A 320 0.45 15.79 -6.60
C HIS A 320 -0.96 15.47 -7.11
N PRO A 321 -2.02 16.08 -6.53
CA PRO A 321 -3.38 15.85 -7.02
C PRO A 321 -3.50 16.16 -8.51
N TYR A 322 -4.08 15.23 -9.26
CA TYR A 322 -4.29 15.35 -10.70
C TYR A 322 -5.68 14.84 -11.09
N ARG A 323 -6.10 15.18 -12.30
CA ARG A 323 -7.34 14.66 -12.87
C ARG A 323 -7.06 13.93 -14.16
N VAL A 324 -7.87 12.92 -14.44
CA VAL A 324 -7.83 12.12 -15.66
C VAL A 324 -9.21 12.01 -16.28
N CYS A 325 -9.25 11.84 -17.59
CA CYS A 325 -10.44 11.39 -18.31
C CYS A 325 -10.34 9.89 -18.51
N ALA A 326 -11.22 9.11 -17.89
CA ALA A 326 -11.38 7.69 -18.15
C ALA A 326 -12.34 7.50 -19.33
N ILE A 327 -11.82 7.01 -20.45
CA ILE A 327 -12.57 6.81 -21.70
C ILE A 327 -12.83 5.31 -21.82
N PRO A 328 -14.11 4.84 -21.79
CA PRO A 328 -14.44 3.41 -21.95
C PRO A 328 -13.87 2.84 -23.26
N ARG A 329 -13.46 1.58 -23.20
CA ARG A 329 -12.92 0.80 -24.34
C ARG A 329 -13.91 -0.24 -24.81
#